data_76edd3c4f2192ffc77c9a1e2827ed2e3
#
_entry.id   76edd3c4f2192ffc77c9a1e2827ed2e3
#
_cell.length_a   1.000
_cell.length_b   1.000
_cell.length_c   1.000
_cell.angle_alpha   90.00
_cell.angle_beta   90.00
_cell.angle_gamma   90.00
#
_symmetry.space_group_name_H-M   'P 1'
#
loop_
_entity.id
_entity.type
_entity.pdbx_description
1 polymer ?
#
loop_
_entity_poly.entity_id
_entity_poly.type
_entity_poly.pdbx_seq_one_letter_code
_entity_poly.pdbx_strand_id
1 'polypeptide(L)'
;MVDIKIVPTICPYCGTGCGINFVVKDDKIVGVEPYKRHPVNEGKVCPKGNFGYQFINREDRLTTPLIKENGEFREASWDEALDLVANKLKEVSDEDPNKVGFYACARSPNENIYITQKLARVACGTQNVDHCARICHGPTVAGLANTFGSGAMTNGFDSIKEADYIFCIGSNNMEAHPLFGRKLIQAKKNGAKLVVLDPRFTPTAKIADEYVEFETGTDVALMNAMIKVIIDKGLQDDEFIKNRTKGFEEMKETVQKYTLDMASEITGIKPEVIEHLAVEYASADKAAIVYSLGITEHSHGADNVMSTANLAMLTGNIGREGTGVNPLRGQNNVQGACDMGALPSDYVGYRKVEDQETTDWFNEYYGVNLPAKKGLTLVEMMNAAHAGDLKVLYIHGEDPVLSDADIKHTREALDNLDMLIVQECFMTDTAQCADVILPAAGWGEQEGTFTSGERRVQCLHKAQEPPEGAWLDWKIMEEIAVRMGVPREKFHYESSEEIFDEIRECAPIFAGMDRKRLDTPEALHWPCPSEDDPCQPLMHKDKFAHPDGLGIFQAL
;
A
#
# COMPACT_ATOMS: atom_id res chain seq x y z
N MET A 1 -31.71 -29.80 -6.38
CA MET A 1 -30.57 -29.79 -5.42
C MET A 1 -30.14 -28.35 -5.31
N VAL A 2 -29.87 -27.86 -4.11
CA VAL A 2 -29.33 -26.52 -3.91
C VAL A 2 -27.89 -26.54 -4.44
N ASP A 3 -27.56 -25.72 -5.43
CA ASP A 3 -26.19 -25.62 -5.96
C ASP A 3 -25.38 -24.72 -5.01
N ILE A 4 -24.45 -25.31 -4.27
CA ILE A 4 -23.52 -24.56 -3.41
C ILE A 4 -22.12 -24.74 -3.96
N LYS A 5 -21.48 -23.61 -4.28
CA LYS A 5 -20.08 -23.54 -4.71
C LYS A 5 -19.24 -22.88 -3.62
N ILE A 6 -18.00 -23.33 -3.47
CA ILE A 6 -17.00 -22.73 -2.57
C ILE A 6 -15.92 -22.13 -3.44
N VAL A 7 -15.75 -20.82 -3.36
CA VAL A 7 -14.81 -20.06 -4.19
C VAL A 7 -13.74 -19.43 -3.28
N PRO A 8 -12.47 -19.85 -3.38
CA PRO A 8 -11.39 -19.25 -2.59
C PRO A 8 -11.11 -17.81 -3.06
N THR A 9 -10.82 -16.92 -2.11
CA THR A 9 -10.47 -15.54 -2.41
C THR A 9 -9.68 -14.91 -1.26
N ILE A 10 -9.29 -13.65 -1.42
CA ILE A 10 -8.54 -12.88 -0.42
C ILE A 10 -9.43 -11.77 0.16
N CYS A 11 -9.37 -11.60 1.47
CA CYS A 11 -10.14 -10.58 2.19
C CYS A 11 -9.75 -9.17 1.73
N PRO A 12 -10.72 -8.26 1.43
CA PRO A 12 -10.45 -6.94 0.89
C PRO A 12 -10.24 -5.86 1.95
N TYR A 13 -10.07 -6.19 3.24
CA TYR A 13 -10.10 -5.17 4.30
C TYR A 13 -8.73 -4.65 4.69
N CYS A 14 -7.84 -5.48 5.20
CA CYS A 14 -6.54 -4.98 5.67
C CYS A 14 -5.37 -5.68 5.01
N GLY A 15 -4.19 -5.08 5.09
CA GLY A 15 -2.95 -5.54 4.48
C GLY A 15 -2.44 -6.90 4.96
N THR A 16 -3.13 -7.57 5.89
CA THR A 16 -2.78 -8.94 6.30
C THR A 16 -2.99 -9.95 5.16
N GLY A 17 -3.94 -9.71 4.23
CA GLY A 17 -4.14 -10.60 3.08
C GLY A 17 -4.64 -12.00 3.45
N CYS A 18 -5.64 -12.09 4.32
CA CYS A 18 -6.23 -13.36 4.77
C CYS A 18 -6.97 -14.06 3.64
N GLY A 19 -6.72 -15.37 3.46
CA GLY A 19 -7.54 -16.21 2.59
C GLY A 19 -8.87 -16.57 3.23
N ILE A 20 -9.95 -16.47 2.46
CA ILE A 20 -11.29 -16.86 2.81
C ILE A 20 -11.94 -17.62 1.64
N ASN A 21 -13.00 -18.34 1.91
CA ASN A 21 -13.82 -18.95 0.88
C ASN A 21 -15.19 -18.29 0.84
N PHE A 22 -15.61 -17.80 -0.30
CA PHE A 22 -17.01 -17.45 -0.50
C PHE A 22 -17.87 -18.70 -0.56
N VAL A 23 -19.02 -18.64 0.09
CA VAL A 23 -20.12 -19.59 -0.09
C VAL A 23 -21.09 -18.98 -1.07
N VAL A 24 -21.20 -19.60 -2.24
CA VAL A 24 -22.09 -19.15 -3.33
C VAL A 24 -23.27 -20.09 -3.43
N LYS A 25 -24.47 -19.54 -3.43
CA LYS A 25 -25.72 -20.25 -3.60
C LYS A 25 -26.59 -19.55 -4.64
N ASP A 26 -27.04 -20.30 -5.64
CA ASP A 26 -27.86 -19.77 -6.73
C ASP A 26 -27.19 -18.54 -7.38
N ASP A 27 -25.88 -18.67 -7.67
CA ASP A 27 -24.97 -17.65 -8.24
C ASP A 27 -24.84 -16.34 -7.44
N LYS A 28 -25.18 -16.35 -6.14
CA LYS A 28 -24.98 -15.23 -5.21
C LYS A 28 -24.11 -15.62 -4.03
N ILE A 29 -23.24 -14.71 -3.62
CA ILE A 29 -22.43 -14.86 -2.41
C ILE A 29 -23.35 -14.71 -1.20
N VAL A 30 -23.47 -15.76 -0.39
CA VAL A 30 -24.37 -15.81 0.79
C VAL A 30 -23.61 -15.92 2.11
N GLY A 31 -22.30 -16.12 2.06
CA GLY A 31 -21.50 -16.29 3.27
C GLY A 31 -20.01 -16.43 3.00
N VAL A 32 -19.27 -16.61 4.09
CA VAL A 32 -17.84 -16.87 4.09
C VAL A 32 -17.53 -18.08 4.96
N GLU A 33 -16.68 -18.95 4.45
CA GLU A 33 -16.09 -20.06 5.21
C GLU A 33 -14.58 -19.92 5.39
N PRO A 34 -14.00 -20.52 6.44
CA PRO A 34 -12.57 -20.53 6.66
C PRO A 34 -11.78 -21.22 5.54
N TYR A 35 -10.80 -20.54 4.94
CA TYR A 35 -9.83 -21.17 4.05
C TYR A 35 -8.67 -21.76 4.87
N LYS A 36 -8.85 -23.02 5.34
CA LYS A 36 -7.96 -23.66 6.34
C LYS A 36 -6.52 -23.85 5.86
N ARG A 37 -6.31 -24.01 4.55
CA ARG A 37 -4.97 -24.21 3.96
C ARG A 37 -4.20 -22.91 3.74
N HIS A 38 -4.85 -21.75 3.89
CA HIS A 38 -4.19 -20.47 3.65
C HIS A 38 -3.17 -20.15 4.76
N PRO A 39 -1.89 -19.90 4.43
CA PRO A 39 -0.82 -19.83 5.42
C PRO A 39 -0.90 -18.58 6.32
N VAL A 40 -1.43 -17.47 5.80
CA VAL A 40 -1.49 -16.20 6.55
C VAL A 40 -2.40 -16.29 7.77
N ASN A 41 -3.62 -16.79 7.60
CA ASN A 41 -4.65 -16.80 8.65
C ASN A 41 -5.03 -18.20 9.15
N GLU A 42 -4.52 -19.27 8.54
CA GLU A 42 -4.73 -20.67 8.99
C GLU A 42 -6.23 -20.99 9.23
N GLY A 43 -7.09 -20.49 8.36
CA GLY A 43 -8.54 -20.61 8.48
C GLY A 43 -9.21 -19.78 9.57
N LYS A 44 -8.50 -18.82 10.20
CA LYS A 44 -9.12 -17.90 11.15
C LYS A 44 -9.60 -16.65 10.41
N VAL A 45 -10.72 -16.10 10.85
CA VAL A 45 -11.33 -14.90 10.24
C VAL A 45 -11.69 -13.93 11.34
N CYS A 46 -11.43 -12.64 11.13
CA CYS A 46 -11.93 -11.59 12.01
C CYS A 46 -13.36 -11.16 11.56
N PRO A 47 -14.08 -10.37 12.36
CA PRO A 47 -15.43 -9.91 11.98
C PRO A 47 -15.48 -9.22 10.61
N LYS A 48 -14.45 -8.41 10.26
CA LYS A 48 -14.37 -7.72 8.96
C LYS A 48 -14.37 -8.72 7.79
N GLY A 49 -13.49 -9.73 7.82
CA GLY A 49 -13.43 -10.75 6.78
C GLY A 49 -14.65 -11.66 6.73
N ASN A 50 -15.28 -11.91 7.91
CA ASN A 50 -16.43 -12.81 8.00
C ASN A 50 -17.72 -12.17 7.48
N PHE A 51 -17.92 -10.87 7.64
CA PHE A 51 -19.15 -10.16 7.28
C PHE A 51 -18.98 -9.19 6.12
N GLY A 52 -17.76 -8.97 5.65
CA GLY A 52 -17.44 -7.97 4.64
C GLY A 52 -18.08 -8.21 3.27
N TYR A 53 -18.48 -9.42 2.94
CA TYR A 53 -19.16 -9.75 1.69
C TYR A 53 -20.56 -9.11 1.56
N GLN A 54 -21.16 -8.68 2.68
CA GLN A 54 -22.57 -8.22 2.71
C GLN A 54 -22.82 -6.99 1.83
N PHE A 55 -21.79 -6.16 1.56
CA PHE A 55 -21.96 -5.01 0.68
C PHE A 55 -22.18 -5.39 -0.78
N ILE A 56 -21.71 -6.56 -1.23
CA ILE A 56 -21.74 -6.96 -2.65
C ILE A 56 -23.17 -7.04 -3.16
N ASN A 57 -24.09 -7.60 -2.35
CA ASN A 57 -25.48 -7.82 -2.72
C ASN A 57 -26.44 -6.74 -2.19
N ARG A 58 -25.94 -5.54 -1.86
CA ARG A 58 -26.80 -4.43 -1.44
C ARG A 58 -27.63 -3.90 -2.62
N GLU A 59 -28.86 -3.45 -2.32
CA GLU A 59 -29.79 -2.93 -3.31
C GLU A 59 -29.42 -1.50 -3.78
N ASP A 60 -28.63 -0.77 -3.01
CA ASP A 60 -28.18 0.60 -3.32
C ASP A 60 -26.86 0.64 -4.11
N ARG A 61 -26.46 -0.47 -4.73
CA ARG A 61 -25.37 -0.53 -5.70
C ARG A 61 -25.71 0.29 -6.95
N LEU A 62 -24.71 1.06 -7.42
CA LEU A 62 -24.83 1.74 -8.71
C LEU A 62 -24.81 0.71 -9.85
N THR A 63 -25.73 0.87 -10.81
CA THR A 63 -25.89 -0.05 -11.94
C THR A 63 -25.99 0.66 -13.27
N THR A 64 -26.21 1.98 -13.26
CA THR A 64 -26.36 2.79 -14.47
C THR A 64 -25.43 3.99 -14.37
N PRO A 65 -24.69 4.36 -15.44
CA PRO A 65 -23.92 5.59 -15.46
C PRO A 65 -24.81 6.81 -15.17
N LEU A 66 -24.26 7.75 -14.40
CA LEU A 66 -24.95 8.98 -14.03
C LEU A 66 -24.17 10.19 -14.53
N ILE A 67 -24.88 11.17 -15.09
CA ILE A 67 -24.34 12.47 -15.53
C ILE A 67 -25.07 13.56 -14.77
N LYS A 68 -24.32 14.51 -14.20
CA LYS A 68 -24.89 15.68 -13.50
C LYS A 68 -25.24 16.79 -14.51
N GLU A 69 -26.49 17.16 -14.58
CA GLU A 69 -26.98 18.27 -15.37
C GLU A 69 -27.77 19.24 -14.50
N ASN A 70 -27.46 20.52 -14.54
CA ASN A 70 -28.11 21.57 -13.73
C ASN A 70 -28.14 21.26 -12.21
N GLY A 71 -27.12 20.55 -11.71
CA GLY A 71 -26.98 20.18 -10.30
C GLY A 71 -27.71 18.89 -9.89
N GLU A 72 -28.41 18.22 -10.81
CA GLU A 72 -29.10 16.95 -10.56
C GLU A 72 -28.53 15.82 -11.41
N PHE A 73 -28.45 14.60 -10.85
CA PHE A 73 -28.04 13.42 -11.60
C PHE A 73 -29.18 12.86 -12.44
N ARG A 74 -28.85 12.52 -13.67
CA ARG A 74 -29.70 11.70 -14.53
C ARG A 74 -28.99 10.43 -14.97
N GLU A 75 -29.74 9.39 -15.26
CA GLU A 75 -29.23 8.19 -15.88
C GLU A 75 -28.76 8.46 -17.33
N ALA A 76 -27.69 7.80 -17.72
CA ALA A 76 -27.13 7.86 -19.06
C ALA A 76 -26.79 6.45 -19.57
N SER A 77 -26.68 6.31 -20.89
CA SER A 77 -26.13 5.09 -21.45
C SER A 77 -24.60 5.05 -21.24
N TRP A 78 -24.03 3.84 -21.30
CA TRP A 78 -22.58 3.67 -21.26
C TRP A 78 -21.89 4.45 -22.38
N ASP A 79 -22.42 4.39 -23.61
CA ASP A 79 -21.86 5.12 -24.74
C ASP A 79 -21.82 6.62 -24.50
N GLU A 80 -22.93 7.20 -24.01
CA GLU A 80 -23.01 8.63 -23.70
C GLU A 80 -22.00 9.04 -22.61
N ALA A 81 -21.93 8.28 -21.52
CA ALA A 81 -21.04 8.59 -20.40
C ALA A 81 -19.57 8.44 -20.79
N LEU A 82 -19.22 7.35 -21.50
CA LEU A 82 -17.84 7.10 -21.93
C LEU A 82 -17.37 8.11 -22.99
N ASP A 83 -18.25 8.50 -23.93
CA ASP A 83 -17.94 9.54 -24.92
C ASP A 83 -17.70 10.90 -24.25
N LEU A 84 -18.54 11.27 -23.27
CA LEU A 84 -18.37 12.51 -22.51
C LEU A 84 -17.04 12.54 -21.77
N VAL A 85 -16.72 11.46 -21.04
CA VAL A 85 -15.47 11.32 -20.28
C VAL A 85 -14.25 11.34 -21.21
N ALA A 86 -14.26 10.51 -22.26
CA ALA A 86 -13.15 10.41 -23.21
C ALA A 86 -12.87 11.73 -23.94
N ASN A 87 -13.93 12.41 -24.38
CA ASN A 87 -13.80 13.69 -25.06
C ASN A 87 -13.23 14.77 -24.14
N LYS A 88 -13.67 14.82 -22.86
CA LYS A 88 -13.15 15.82 -21.91
C LYS A 88 -11.71 15.53 -21.50
N LEU A 89 -11.37 14.27 -21.20
CA LEU A 89 -9.99 13.87 -20.92
C LEU A 89 -9.08 14.22 -22.09
N LYS A 90 -9.51 13.89 -23.34
CA LYS A 90 -8.74 14.19 -24.53
C LYS A 90 -8.58 15.70 -24.75
N GLU A 91 -9.64 16.48 -24.66
CA GLU A 91 -9.63 17.94 -24.82
C GLU A 91 -8.58 18.57 -23.90
N VAL A 92 -8.63 18.24 -22.60
CA VAL A 92 -7.77 18.86 -21.61
C VAL A 92 -6.33 18.34 -21.69
N SER A 93 -6.13 17.05 -21.95
CA SER A 93 -4.78 16.48 -22.08
C SER A 93 -4.07 16.91 -23.38
N ASP A 94 -4.79 17.13 -24.48
CA ASP A 94 -4.24 17.68 -25.72
C ASP A 94 -3.79 19.15 -25.53
N GLU A 95 -4.45 19.91 -24.65
CA GLU A 95 -4.02 21.26 -24.28
C GLU A 95 -2.79 21.24 -23.35
N ASP A 96 -2.90 20.51 -22.22
CA ASP A 96 -1.83 20.34 -21.23
C ASP A 96 -2.08 19.08 -20.38
N PRO A 97 -1.30 17.99 -20.56
CA PRO A 97 -1.45 16.77 -19.78
C PRO A 97 -1.35 16.98 -18.25
N ASN A 98 -0.67 18.04 -17.79
CA ASN A 98 -0.53 18.32 -16.35
C ASN A 98 -1.82 18.83 -15.71
N LYS A 99 -2.82 19.21 -16.50
CA LYS A 99 -4.16 19.62 -16.01
C LYS A 99 -5.09 18.45 -15.71
N VAL A 100 -4.64 17.20 -15.95
CA VAL A 100 -5.39 15.97 -15.68
C VAL A 100 -4.73 15.21 -14.56
N GLY A 101 -5.52 14.66 -13.63
CA GLY A 101 -5.05 13.83 -12.53
C GLY A 101 -5.86 12.57 -12.34
N PHE A 102 -5.24 11.55 -11.71
CA PHE A 102 -5.84 10.25 -11.43
C PHE A 102 -5.61 9.81 -10.00
N TYR A 103 -6.66 9.37 -9.32
CA TYR A 103 -6.60 8.68 -8.04
C TYR A 103 -6.90 7.20 -8.25
N ALA A 104 -5.98 6.32 -7.83
CA ALA A 104 -6.14 4.88 -7.91
C ALA A 104 -6.56 4.29 -6.56
N CYS A 105 -7.33 3.22 -6.59
CA CYS A 105 -7.88 2.58 -5.41
C CYS A 105 -6.93 1.53 -4.81
N ALA A 106 -6.48 1.73 -3.58
CA ALA A 106 -5.66 0.74 -2.86
C ALA A 106 -6.45 -0.50 -2.34
N ARG A 107 -7.72 -0.65 -2.73
CA ARG A 107 -8.56 -1.83 -2.45
C ARG A 107 -8.97 -2.59 -3.71
N SER A 108 -8.67 -2.04 -4.87
CA SER A 108 -8.89 -2.67 -6.16
C SER A 108 -7.80 -3.72 -6.48
N PRO A 109 -8.03 -4.70 -7.35
CA PRO A 109 -7.01 -5.60 -7.85
C PRO A 109 -5.82 -4.89 -8.49
N ASN A 110 -4.66 -5.53 -8.46
CA ASN A 110 -3.43 -5.02 -9.08
C ASN A 110 -3.65 -4.63 -10.54
N GLU A 111 -4.37 -5.46 -11.27
CA GLU A 111 -4.66 -5.28 -12.69
C GLU A 111 -5.45 -4.00 -12.96
N ASN A 112 -6.48 -3.72 -12.16
CA ASN A 112 -7.25 -2.47 -12.29
C ASN A 112 -6.40 -1.24 -11.99
N ILE A 113 -5.56 -1.32 -10.94
CA ILE A 113 -4.65 -0.24 -10.55
C ILE A 113 -3.61 0.01 -11.66
N TYR A 114 -3.07 -1.08 -12.24
CA TYR A 114 -2.15 -0.99 -13.37
C TYR A 114 -2.81 -0.29 -14.57
N ILE A 115 -4.05 -0.64 -14.89
CA ILE A 115 -4.79 0.01 -15.99
C ILE A 115 -5.10 1.48 -15.66
N THR A 116 -5.36 1.84 -14.40
CA THR A 116 -5.54 3.25 -14.01
C THR A 116 -4.29 4.08 -14.32
N GLN A 117 -3.10 3.62 -13.91
CA GLN A 117 -1.86 4.34 -14.22
C GLN A 117 -1.53 4.30 -15.72
N LYS A 118 -1.89 3.21 -16.42
CA LYS A 118 -1.70 3.12 -17.88
C LYS A 118 -2.61 4.10 -18.61
N LEU A 119 -3.88 4.26 -18.20
CA LEU A 119 -4.79 5.27 -18.74
C LEU A 119 -4.21 6.69 -18.60
N ALA A 120 -3.72 7.03 -17.40
CA ALA A 120 -3.08 8.32 -17.15
C ALA A 120 -1.90 8.58 -18.09
N ARG A 121 -1.01 7.60 -18.21
CA ARG A 121 0.25 7.73 -18.94
C ARG A 121 0.09 7.58 -20.44
N VAL A 122 -0.66 6.58 -20.90
CA VAL A 122 -0.78 6.25 -22.33
C VAL A 122 -1.83 7.09 -23.05
N ALA A 123 -2.99 7.30 -22.41
CA ALA A 123 -4.08 8.03 -23.06
C ALA A 123 -4.01 9.55 -22.80
N CYS A 124 -3.64 9.96 -21.59
CA CYS A 124 -3.60 11.39 -21.23
C CYS A 124 -2.18 11.99 -21.25
N GLY A 125 -1.11 11.17 -21.32
CA GLY A 125 0.26 11.67 -21.35
C GLY A 125 0.73 12.33 -20.05
N THR A 126 0.09 12.01 -18.91
CA THR A 126 0.41 12.60 -17.62
C THR A 126 1.07 11.62 -16.64
N GLN A 127 1.94 12.12 -15.76
CA GLN A 127 2.47 11.40 -14.61
C GLN A 127 1.66 11.67 -13.32
N ASN A 128 0.58 12.45 -13.39
CA ASN A 128 -0.26 12.80 -12.25
C ASN A 128 -1.18 11.62 -11.88
N VAL A 129 -0.61 10.59 -11.31
CA VAL A 129 -1.32 9.44 -10.76
C VAL A 129 -0.78 9.12 -9.39
N ASP A 130 -1.65 9.04 -8.39
CA ASP A 130 -1.27 8.70 -7.02
C ASP A 130 -2.45 7.98 -6.33
N HIS A 131 -2.26 7.55 -5.10
CA HIS A 131 -3.28 6.86 -4.32
C HIS A 131 -3.12 7.12 -2.82
N CYS A 132 -4.05 6.63 -2.00
CA CYS A 132 -4.11 6.88 -0.55
C CYS A 132 -2.82 6.54 0.23
N ALA A 133 -1.88 5.74 -0.31
CA ALA A 133 -0.60 5.51 0.36
C ALA A 133 0.17 6.81 0.62
N ARG A 134 -0.09 7.86 -0.15
CA ARG A 134 0.55 9.18 0.04
C ARG A 134 0.35 9.71 1.45
N ILE A 135 -0.84 9.61 1.98
CA ILE A 135 -1.19 10.06 3.34
C ILE A 135 -1.10 8.93 4.38
N CYS A 136 -0.89 7.67 3.97
CA CYS A 136 -0.87 6.50 4.82
C CYS A 136 0.57 6.01 5.06
N HIS A 137 1.12 5.23 4.14
CA HIS A 137 2.44 4.61 4.21
C HIS A 137 3.45 5.17 3.16
N GLY A 138 3.17 6.33 2.53
CA GLY A 138 4.15 7.04 1.73
C GLY A 138 5.47 7.28 2.45
N PRO A 139 5.45 7.70 3.75
CA PRO A 139 6.66 7.79 4.56
C PRO A 139 7.42 6.48 4.72
N THR A 140 6.73 5.32 4.81
CA THR A 140 7.39 4.00 4.80
C THR A 140 8.12 3.74 3.49
N VAL A 141 7.44 4.02 2.35
CA VAL A 141 8.07 3.82 1.03
C VAL A 141 9.32 4.68 0.90
N ALA A 142 9.24 5.97 1.23
CA ALA A 142 10.37 6.89 1.16
C ALA A 142 11.48 6.52 2.16
N GLY A 143 11.13 6.33 3.43
CA GLY A 143 12.11 6.08 4.50
C GLY A 143 12.88 4.75 4.32
N LEU A 144 12.17 3.66 4.02
CA LEU A 144 12.82 2.37 3.78
C LEU A 144 13.55 2.31 2.44
N ALA A 145 13.07 3.00 1.40
CA ALA A 145 13.81 3.12 0.14
C ALA A 145 15.13 3.88 0.33
N ASN A 146 15.14 4.95 1.12
CA ASN A 146 16.35 5.72 1.43
C ASN A 146 17.36 4.94 2.28
N THR A 147 16.88 4.05 3.17
CA THR A 147 17.76 3.29 4.08
C THR A 147 18.12 1.92 3.53
N PHE A 148 17.16 1.16 3.00
CA PHE A 148 17.33 -0.23 2.56
C PHE A 148 17.34 -0.40 1.04
N GLY A 149 16.98 0.65 0.28
CA GLY A 149 16.80 0.59 -1.18
C GLY A 149 15.45 -0.01 -1.61
N SER A 150 14.58 -0.38 -0.67
CA SER A 150 13.24 -0.92 -0.94
C SER A 150 12.25 -0.45 0.11
N GLY A 151 11.12 0.11 -0.33
CA GLY A 151 10.09 0.69 0.55
C GLY A 151 9.09 -0.30 1.15
N ALA A 152 9.46 -1.59 1.26
CA ALA A 152 8.55 -2.64 1.69
C ALA A 152 8.99 -3.30 3.02
N MET A 153 8.05 -4.02 3.64
CA MET A 153 8.29 -4.87 4.81
C MET A 153 9.41 -5.86 4.57
N THR A 154 10.35 -6.00 5.51
CA THR A 154 11.55 -6.82 5.31
C THR A 154 11.31 -8.32 5.44
N ASN A 155 10.32 -8.72 6.24
CA ASN A 155 10.03 -10.11 6.58
C ASN A 155 8.59 -10.52 6.23
N GLY A 156 8.32 -11.81 6.18
CA GLY A 156 6.95 -12.32 6.13
C GLY A 156 6.27 -12.27 7.50
N PHE A 157 4.94 -12.27 7.52
CA PHE A 157 4.18 -12.19 8.78
C PHE A 157 4.46 -13.33 9.77
N ASP A 158 4.79 -14.50 9.28
CA ASP A 158 5.11 -15.64 10.14
C ASP A 158 6.46 -15.53 10.85
N SER A 159 7.36 -14.76 10.27
CA SER A 159 8.68 -14.50 10.84
C SER A 159 8.64 -13.94 12.27
N ILE A 160 7.58 -13.17 12.60
CA ILE A 160 7.41 -12.58 13.94
C ILE A 160 7.34 -13.62 15.07
N LYS A 161 6.95 -14.87 14.75
CA LYS A 161 6.84 -15.97 15.73
C LYS A 161 8.21 -16.46 16.23
N GLU A 162 9.29 -16.13 15.49
CA GLU A 162 10.66 -16.49 15.77
C GLU A 162 11.44 -15.39 16.52
N ALA A 163 10.78 -14.25 16.81
CA ALA A 163 11.40 -13.15 17.53
C ALA A 163 11.55 -13.47 19.03
N ASP A 164 12.64 -12.98 19.63
CA ASP A 164 12.86 -12.97 21.08
C ASP A 164 12.32 -11.69 21.71
N TYR A 165 12.39 -10.58 20.96
CA TYR A 165 11.94 -9.26 21.38
C TYR A 165 11.16 -8.57 20.26
N ILE A 166 9.98 -8.05 20.57
CA ILE A 166 9.12 -7.35 19.63
C ILE A 166 8.91 -5.92 20.13
N PHE A 167 9.47 -4.96 19.40
CA PHE A 167 9.31 -3.53 19.62
C PHE A 167 8.16 -3.03 18.75
N CYS A 168 6.97 -2.93 19.33
CA CYS A 168 5.75 -2.52 18.65
C CYS A 168 5.44 -1.06 18.96
N ILE A 169 5.60 -0.15 17.99
CA ILE A 169 5.43 1.28 18.16
C ILE A 169 4.40 1.84 17.19
N GLY A 170 3.47 2.68 17.70
CA GLY A 170 2.46 3.35 16.89
C GLY A 170 1.57 2.38 16.08
N SER A 171 1.21 1.21 16.68
CA SER A 171 0.46 0.17 15.97
C SER A 171 -0.49 -0.60 16.88
N ASN A 172 -1.80 -0.49 16.61
CA ASN A 172 -2.83 -1.24 17.33
C ASN A 172 -3.26 -2.50 16.57
N ASN A 173 -2.42 -3.52 16.58
CA ASN A 173 -2.57 -4.73 15.79
C ASN A 173 -3.83 -5.54 16.12
N MET A 174 -4.27 -5.52 17.39
CA MET A 174 -5.44 -6.30 17.82
C MET A 174 -6.74 -5.79 17.20
N GLU A 175 -6.82 -4.52 16.81
CA GLU A 175 -7.98 -3.92 16.13
C GLU A 175 -7.78 -3.77 14.62
N ALA A 176 -6.64 -3.21 14.19
CA ALA A 176 -6.39 -2.94 12.78
C ALA A 176 -6.05 -4.21 11.98
N HIS A 177 -5.22 -5.11 12.54
CA HIS A 177 -4.72 -6.33 11.91
C HIS A 177 -4.91 -7.58 12.80
N PRO A 178 -6.15 -8.00 13.14
CA PRO A 178 -6.40 -9.00 14.19
C PRO A 178 -5.71 -10.35 13.96
N LEU A 179 -5.52 -10.76 12.69
CA LEU A 179 -4.84 -12.02 12.38
C LEU A 179 -3.31 -11.91 12.55
N PHE A 180 -2.72 -10.73 12.32
CA PHE A 180 -1.34 -10.46 12.71
C PHE A 180 -1.21 -10.33 14.25
N GLY A 181 -2.18 -9.66 14.92
CA GLY A 181 -2.24 -9.63 16.38
C GLY A 181 -2.25 -11.02 17.02
N ARG A 182 -2.91 -11.99 16.37
CA ARG A 182 -2.83 -13.42 16.77
C ARG A 182 -1.41 -13.97 16.68
N LYS A 183 -0.61 -13.55 15.68
CA LYS A 183 0.79 -13.99 15.54
C LYS A 183 1.67 -13.39 16.66
N LEU A 184 1.41 -12.15 17.12
CA LEU A 184 2.05 -11.58 18.30
C LEU A 184 1.78 -12.41 19.56
N ILE A 185 0.54 -12.87 19.76
CA ILE A 185 0.19 -13.76 20.87
C ILE A 185 0.94 -15.12 20.75
N GLN A 186 1.11 -15.63 19.53
CA GLN A 186 1.88 -16.86 19.29
C GLN A 186 3.36 -16.66 19.61
N ALA A 187 3.96 -15.54 19.15
CA ALA A 187 5.35 -15.18 19.49
C ALA A 187 5.57 -15.13 21.02
N LYS A 188 4.68 -14.47 21.76
CA LYS A 188 4.72 -14.45 23.23
C LYS A 188 4.65 -15.85 23.85
N LYS A 189 3.81 -16.74 23.32
CA LYS A 189 3.74 -18.13 23.80
C LYS A 189 5.02 -18.91 23.52
N ASN A 190 5.78 -18.52 22.48
CA ASN A 190 7.08 -19.06 22.16
C ASN A 190 8.21 -18.45 23.00
N GLY A 191 7.93 -17.44 23.82
CA GLY A 191 8.89 -16.81 24.73
C GLY A 191 9.30 -15.39 24.37
N ALA A 192 8.78 -14.81 23.29
CA ALA A 192 9.09 -13.43 22.91
C ALA A 192 8.58 -12.44 23.96
N LYS A 193 9.38 -11.43 24.28
CA LYS A 193 8.94 -10.24 25.03
C LYS A 193 8.29 -9.25 24.04
N LEU A 194 7.04 -8.87 24.31
CA LEU A 194 6.31 -7.83 23.55
C LEU A 194 6.32 -6.53 24.33
N VAL A 195 6.97 -5.51 23.77
CA VAL A 195 6.95 -4.13 24.28
C VAL A 195 6.13 -3.27 23.34
N VAL A 196 5.19 -2.50 23.89
CA VAL A 196 4.30 -1.65 23.11
C VAL A 196 4.47 -0.19 23.53
N LEU A 197 4.79 0.65 22.54
CA LEU A 197 4.90 2.09 22.70
C LEU A 197 3.75 2.75 21.90
N ASP A 198 2.87 3.44 22.62
CA ASP A 198 1.69 4.08 22.02
C ASP A 198 1.20 5.17 22.99
N PRO A 199 0.81 6.37 22.53
CA PRO A 199 0.24 7.39 23.39
C PRO A 199 -1.09 6.98 24.04
N ARG A 200 -1.67 5.88 23.56
CA ARG A 200 -2.94 5.34 24.05
C ARG A 200 -2.80 3.89 24.51
N PHE A 201 -3.39 3.56 25.66
CA PHE A 201 -3.44 2.17 26.16
C PHE A 201 -4.40 1.31 25.31
N THR A 202 -3.91 0.81 24.18
CA THR A 202 -4.65 0.06 23.18
C THR A 202 -4.91 -1.40 23.57
N PRO A 203 -5.82 -2.13 22.87
CA PRO A 203 -5.93 -3.58 23.01
C PRO A 203 -4.61 -4.34 22.75
N THR A 204 -3.71 -3.82 21.93
CA THR A 204 -2.36 -4.39 21.75
C THR A 204 -1.51 -4.17 22.99
N ALA A 205 -1.58 -2.99 23.61
CA ALA A 205 -0.91 -2.70 24.88
C ALA A 205 -1.39 -3.62 26.03
N LYS A 206 -2.66 -4.01 26.04
CA LYS A 206 -3.22 -4.93 27.05
C LYS A 206 -2.60 -6.32 27.05
N ILE A 207 -2.06 -6.78 25.93
CA ILE A 207 -1.39 -8.07 25.82
C ILE A 207 0.14 -7.96 25.89
N ALA A 208 0.70 -6.75 25.97
CA ALA A 208 2.12 -6.49 26.08
C ALA A 208 2.70 -7.00 27.41
N ASP A 209 4.00 -7.30 27.45
CA ASP A 209 4.76 -7.52 28.68
C ASP A 209 5.17 -6.19 29.31
N GLU A 210 5.35 -5.17 28.45
CA GLU A 210 5.66 -3.81 28.87
C GLU A 210 4.92 -2.80 27.96
N TYR A 211 4.34 -1.78 28.56
CA TYR A 211 3.69 -0.67 27.86
C TYR A 211 4.35 0.64 28.27
N VAL A 212 4.69 1.45 27.29
CA VAL A 212 5.29 2.77 27.47
C VAL A 212 4.45 3.81 26.75
N GLU A 213 3.93 4.75 27.50
CA GLU A 213 3.23 5.93 26.98
C GLU A 213 4.26 7.02 26.66
N PHE A 214 4.09 7.75 25.55
CA PHE A 214 4.95 8.85 25.16
C PHE A 214 4.21 9.94 24.39
N GLU A 215 4.81 11.13 24.32
CA GLU A 215 4.23 12.26 23.60
C GLU A 215 4.27 12.03 22.07
N THR A 216 3.14 12.36 21.42
CA THR A 216 3.02 12.19 19.95
C THR A 216 3.99 13.09 19.18
N GLY A 217 4.58 12.55 18.08
CA GLY A 217 5.51 13.30 17.23
C GLY A 217 6.92 13.41 17.77
N THR A 218 7.29 12.57 18.76
CA THR A 218 8.62 12.59 19.39
C THR A 218 9.45 11.33 19.08
N ASP A 219 9.04 10.57 18.10
CA ASP A 219 9.60 9.26 17.72
C ASP A 219 11.09 9.33 17.38
N VAL A 220 11.52 10.33 16.57
CA VAL A 220 12.94 10.52 16.21
C VAL A 220 13.80 10.76 17.44
N ALA A 221 13.32 11.56 18.40
CA ALA A 221 14.07 11.84 19.62
C ALA A 221 14.24 10.56 20.48
N LEU A 222 13.19 9.74 20.59
CA LEU A 222 13.23 8.46 21.27
C LEU A 222 14.23 7.50 20.59
N MET A 223 14.10 7.30 19.29
CA MET A 223 14.96 6.37 18.53
C MET A 223 16.43 6.80 18.58
N ASN A 224 16.71 8.10 18.39
CA ASN A 224 18.07 8.62 18.43
C ASN A 224 18.70 8.51 19.84
N ALA A 225 17.92 8.70 20.91
CA ALA A 225 18.40 8.47 22.26
C ALA A 225 18.69 6.99 22.54
N MET A 226 17.83 6.08 22.06
CA MET A 226 18.09 4.64 22.13
C MET A 226 19.36 4.25 21.36
N ILE A 227 19.53 4.76 20.14
CA ILE A 227 20.73 4.57 19.31
C ILE A 227 21.98 5.06 20.04
N LYS A 228 21.93 6.25 20.65
CA LYS A 228 23.03 6.79 21.44
C LYS A 228 23.39 5.89 22.63
N VAL A 229 22.40 5.42 23.38
CA VAL A 229 22.63 4.49 24.50
C VAL A 229 23.31 3.21 24.04
N ILE A 230 22.86 2.63 22.92
CA ILE A 230 23.45 1.42 22.35
C ILE A 230 24.92 1.63 21.99
N ILE A 231 25.24 2.77 21.35
CA ILE A 231 26.61 3.13 20.98
C ILE A 231 27.48 3.38 22.23
N ASP A 232 27.00 4.16 23.19
CA ASP A 232 27.73 4.50 24.41
C ASP A 232 28.06 3.25 25.28
N LYS A 233 27.21 2.21 25.19
CA LYS A 233 27.40 0.95 25.91
C LYS A 233 28.15 -0.11 25.08
N GLY A 234 28.48 0.15 23.82
CA GLY A 234 29.13 -0.79 22.91
C GLY A 234 28.28 -2.02 22.59
N LEU A 235 26.97 -1.85 22.44
CA LEU A 235 26.02 -2.93 22.16
C LEU A 235 25.64 -3.01 20.66
N GLN A 236 26.24 -2.18 19.80
CA GLN A 236 26.04 -2.23 18.36
C GLN A 236 26.73 -3.46 17.73
N ASP A 237 26.22 -3.89 16.58
CA ASP A 237 26.85 -4.95 15.77
C ASP A 237 27.90 -4.34 14.82
N ASP A 238 29.15 -4.24 15.29
CA ASP A 238 30.25 -3.63 14.51
C ASP A 238 30.56 -4.41 13.22
N GLU A 239 30.35 -5.75 13.22
CA GLU A 239 30.59 -6.57 12.03
C GLU A 239 29.52 -6.29 10.95
N PHE A 240 28.26 -6.24 11.33
CA PHE A 240 27.16 -5.89 10.42
C PHE A 240 27.34 -4.46 9.89
N ILE A 241 27.62 -3.50 10.77
CA ILE A 241 27.83 -2.10 10.38
C ILE A 241 28.94 -2.00 9.33
N LYS A 242 30.08 -2.59 9.59
CA LYS A 242 31.25 -2.54 8.71
C LYS A 242 31.02 -3.20 7.34
N ASN A 243 30.33 -4.35 7.33
CA ASN A 243 30.22 -5.18 6.13
C ASN A 243 28.96 -4.90 5.30
N ARG A 244 27.91 -4.33 5.92
CA ARG A 244 26.58 -4.25 5.34
C ARG A 244 26.05 -2.83 5.19
N THR A 245 26.74 -1.80 5.74
CA THR A 245 26.19 -0.44 5.80
C THR A 245 27.19 0.64 5.45
N LYS A 246 26.68 1.88 5.26
CA LYS A 246 27.46 3.11 5.14
C LYS A 246 26.73 4.25 5.84
N GLY A 247 27.42 5.39 6.09
CA GLY A 247 26.84 6.57 6.76
C GLY A 247 26.80 6.47 8.29
N PHE A 248 27.44 5.45 8.90
CA PHE A 248 27.41 5.23 10.35
C PHE A 248 28.03 6.38 11.15
N GLU A 249 29.21 6.89 10.76
CA GLU A 249 29.92 7.93 11.53
C GLU A 249 29.13 9.25 11.56
N GLU A 250 28.50 9.64 10.47
CA GLU A 250 27.67 10.84 10.39
C GLU A 250 26.42 10.73 11.28
N MET A 251 25.73 9.58 11.21
CA MET A 251 24.60 9.28 12.09
C MET A 251 25.05 9.28 13.55
N LYS A 252 26.16 8.63 13.88
CA LYS A 252 26.75 8.57 15.23
C LYS A 252 27.06 9.97 15.79
N GLU A 253 27.61 10.87 14.98
CA GLU A 253 27.85 12.27 15.38
C GLU A 253 26.51 12.97 15.67
N THR A 254 25.54 12.81 14.79
CA THR A 254 24.23 13.46 14.90
C THR A 254 23.49 13.06 16.17
N VAL A 255 23.49 11.77 16.53
CA VAL A 255 22.75 11.29 17.71
C VAL A 255 23.38 11.74 19.05
N GLN A 256 24.60 12.26 19.07
CA GLN A 256 25.25 12.70 20.33
C GLN A 256 24.46 13.80 21.06
N LYS A 257 23.70 14.62 20.35
CA LYS A 257 22.83 15.65 20.94
C LYS A 257 21.64 15.09 21.74
N TYR A 258 21.22 13.85 21.45
CA TYR A 258 20.04 13.23 22.07
C TYR A 258 20.43 12.51 23.38
N THR A 259 20.70 13.32 24.43
CA THR A 259 20.93 12.77 25.77
C THR A 259 19.66 12.19 26.35
N LEU A 260 19.78 11.29 27.33
CA LEU A 260 18.62 10.72 28.02
C LEU A 260 17.73 11.79 28.67
N ASP A 261 18.33 12.84 29.25
CA ASP A 261 17.57 13.93 29.87
C ASP A 261 16.80 14.74 28.80
N MET A 262 17.45 15.07 27.68
CA MET A 262 16.79 15.77 26.57
C MET A 262 15.66 14.92 25.98
N ALA A 263 15.92 13.64 25.73
CA ALA A 263 14.88 12.74 25.20
C ALA A 263 13.72 12.56 26.18
N SER A 264 14.00 12.49 27.49
CA SER A 264 12.97 12.42 28.53
C SER A 264 12.09 13.68 28.56
N GLU A 265 12.69 14.86 28.42
CA GLU A 265 11.96 16.13 28.36
C GLU A 265 11.04 16.20 27.10
N ILE A 266 11.52 15.71 25.97
CA ILE A 266 10.78 15.73 24.70
C ILE A 266 9.68 14.67 24.68
N THR A 267 9.99 13.44 25.09
CA THR A 267 9.09 12.27 24.94
C THR A 267 8.15 12.03 26.11
N GLY A 268 8.43 12.64 27.27
CA GLY A 268 7.76 12.33 28.53
C GLY A 268 8.15 10.97 29.14
N ILE A 269 9.04 10.20 28.51
CA ILE A 269 9.51 8.91 29.02
C ILE A 269 10.68 9.15 29.98
N LYS A 270 10.69 8.46 31.12
CA LYS A 270 11.79 8.59 32.08
C LYS A 270 13.11 8.12 31.49
N PRO A 271 14.24 8.76 31.84
CA PRO A 271 15.57 8.39 31.32
C PRO A 271 15.92 6.92 31.49
N GLU A 272 15.63 6.35 32.67
CA GLU A 272 15.89 4.95 32.97
C GLU A 272 15.06 3.97 32.14
N VAL A 273 13.85 4.39 31.67
CA VAL A 273 13.02 3.57 30.78
C VAL A 273 13.58 3.58 29.37
N ILE A 274 14.01 4.75 28.86
CA ILE A 274 14.64 4.85 27.52
C ILE A 274 15.91 4.00 27.48
N GLU A 275 16.76 4.09 28.53
CA GLU A 275 17.97 3.27 28.65
C GLU A 275 17.63 1.78 28.68
N HIS A 276 16.63 1.38 29.46
CA HIS A 276 16.16 0.00 29.57
C HIS A 276 15.70 -0.54 28.22
N LEU A 277 14.84 0.18 27.50
CA LEU A 277 14.36 -0.20 26.17
C LEU A 277 15.51 -0.41 25.18
N ALA A 278 16.48 0.52 25.17
CA ALA A 278 17.65 0.46 24.29
C ALA A 278 18.50 -0.79 24.55
N VAL A 279 18.79 -1.06 25.83
CA VAL A 279 19.61 -2.20 26.24
C VAL A 279 18.90 -3.53 25.94
N GLU A 280 17.62 -3.64 26.24
CA GLU A 280 16.87 -4.88 25.98
C GLU A 280 16.78 -5.17 24.47
N TYR A 281 16.44 -4.14 23.67
CA TYR A 281 16.39 -4.30 22.22
C TYR A 281 17.72 -4.76 21.63
N ALA A 282 18.83 -4.13 22.03
CA ALA A 282 20.16 -4.45 21.51
C ALA A 282 20.72 -5.77 22.04
N SER A 283 20.24 -6.25 23.20
CA SER A 283 20.71 -7.51 23.82
C SER A 283 19.94 -8.75 23.33
N ALA A 284 18.82 -8.57 22.64
CA ALA A 284 18.06 -9.66 22.09
C ALA A 284 18.75 -10.23 20.84
N ASP A 285 18.82 -11.57 20.69
CA ASP A 285 19.38 -12.18 19.48
C ASP A 285 18.52 -11.87 18.26
N LYS A 286 17.18 -11.88 18.42
CA LYS A 286 16.23 -11.61 17.36
C LYS A 286 15.23 -10.53 17.79
N ALA A 287 15.53 -9.29 17.45
CA ALA A 287 14.64 -8.17 17.73
C ALA A 287 13.91 -7.70 16.45
N ALA A 288 12.58 -7.67 16.51
CA ALA A 288 11.72 -7.20 15.42
C ALA A 288 11.07 -5.87 15.78
N ILE A 289 11.06 -4.93 14.84
CA ILE A 289 10.28 -3.69 14.94
C ILE A 289 8.97 -3.87 14.17
N VAL A 290 7.85 -3.57 14.82
CA VAL A 290 6.51 -3.57 14.22
C VAL A 290 5.91 -2.18 14.38
N TYR A 291 5.49 -1.57 13.29
CA TYR A 291 4.85 -0.25 13.33
C TYR A 291 3.70 -0.12 12.32
N SER A 292 2.92 0.94 12.43
CA SER A 292 1.87 1.31 11.48
C SER A 292 1.74 2.83 11.40
N LEU A 293 0.53 3.35 11.26
CA LEU A 293 0.23 4.76 11.01
C LEU A 293 0.73 5.70 12.10
N GLY A 294 0.88 5.23 13.35
CA GLY A 294 1.43 6.05 14.43
C GLY A 294 2.89 6.47 14.23
N ILE A 295 3.63 5.84 13.30
CA ILE A 295 4.96 6.27 12.86
C ILE A 295 4.88 7.14 11.60
N THR A 296 3.96 6.83 10.69
CA THR A 296 3.97 7.41 9.34
C THR A 296 3.12 8.68 9.17
N GLU A 297 2.00 8.77 9.88
CA GLU A 297 1.06 9.91 9.73
C GLU A 297 1.50 11.13 10.54
N HIS A 298 2.71 11.60 10.29
CA HIS A 298 3.31 12.79 10.83
C HIS A 298 3.95 13.64 9.72
N SER A 299 4.10 14.95 9.95
CA SER A 299 4.81 15.84 9.01
C SER A 299 6.26 15.41 8.74
N HIS A 300 6.87 14.67 9.68
CA HIS A 300 8.20 14.08 9.59
C HIS A 300 8.17 12.53 9.62
N GLY A 301 7.09 11.94 9.10
CA GLY A 301 6.90 10.48 9.10
C GLY A 301 8.03 9.71 8.40
N ALA A 302 8.65 10.27 7.36
CA ALA A 302 9.80 9.64 6.71
C ALA A 302 11.02 9.55 7.65
N ASP A 303 11.28 10.58 8.45
CA ASP A 303 12.36 10.60 9.44
C ASP A 303 12.08 9.58 10.56
N ASN A 304 10.82 9.47 10.99
CA ASN A 304 10.41 8.44 11.94
C ASN A 304 10.73 7.03 11.42
N VAL A 305 10.42 6.76 10.15
CA VAL A 305 10.72 5.45 9.52
C VAL A 305 12.22 5.24 9.39
N MET A 306 12.98 6.25 8.95
CA MET A 306 14.43 6.16 8.82
C MET A 306 15.12 5.94 10.17
N SER A 307 14.62 6.55 11.25
CA SER A 307 15.15 6.32 12.60
C SER A 307 14.89 4.89 13.10
N THR A 308 13.72 4.28 12.78
CA THR A 308 13.48 2.86 13.07
C THR A 308 14.39 1.95 12.26
N ALA A 309 14.66 2.27 11.00
CA ALA A 309 15.59 1.54 10.14
C ALA A 309 17.04 1.63 10.66
N ASN A 310 17.47 2.82 11.12
CA ASN A 310 18.78 3.02 11.76
C ASN A 310 18.94 2.10 12.99
N LEU A 311 17.93 2.04 13.87
CA LEU A 311 17.95 1.21 15.07
C LEU A 311 18.11 -0.28 14.71
N ALA A 312 17.39 -0.75 13.69
CA ALA A 312 17.49 -2.15 13.24
C ALA A 312 18.86 -2.47 12.61
N MET A 313 19.41 -1.58 11.77
CA MET A 313 20.74 -1.75 11.17
C MET A 313 21.86 -1.71 12.23
N LEU A 314 21.74 -0.81 13.22
CA LEU A 314 22.74 -0.66 14.29
C LEU A 314 23.00 -1.96 15.06
N THR A 315 21.98 -2.79 15.20
CA THR A 315 22.02 -4.05 15.99
C THR A 315 22.02 -5.31 15.11
N GLY A 316 22.20 -5.17 13.78
CA GLY A 316 22.19 -6.31 12.85
C GLY A 316 20.86 -7.07 12.77
N ASN A 317 19.75 -6.45 13.19
CA ASN A 317 18.42 -7.07 13.19
C ASN A 317 17.71 -6.92 11.84
N ILE A 318 18.40 -7.27 10.74
CA ILE A 318 17.90 -7.26 9.36
C ILE A 318 18.36 -8.54 8.64
N GLY A 319 17.51 -9.10 7.79
CA GLY A 319 17.84 -10.21 6.90
C GLY A 319 17.84 -11.58 7.59
N ARG A 320 17.23 -11.71 8.75
CA ARG A 320 17.06 -12.95 9.52
C ARG A 320 15.58 -13.14 9.93
N GLU A 321 15.16 -14.38 10.09
CA GLU A 321 13.84 -14.68 10.68
C GLU A 321 13.77 -14.17 12.12
N GLY A 322 12.63 -13.64 12.51
CA GLY A 322 12.40 -13.07 13.84
C GLY A 322 12.93 -11.66 14.04
N THR A 323 13.47 -11.03 12.99
CA THR A 323 14.00 -9.65 13.03
C THR A 323 13.26 -8.72 12.06
N GLY A 324 13.89 -7.61 11.71
CA GLY A 324 13.47 -6.74 10.63
C GLY A 324 12.62 -5.55 11.03
N VAL A 325 12.33 -4.74 10.04
CA VAL A 325 11.42 -3.57 10.11
C VAL A 325 10.13 -3.93 9.39
N ASN A 326 9.04 -4.01 10.15
CA ASN A 326 7.80 -4.65 9.75
C ASN A 326 6.62 -3.66 9.78
N PRO A 327 6.48 -2.78 8.75
CA PRO A 327 5.33 -1.89 8.62
C PRO A 327 4.05 -2.67 8.32
N LEU A 328 3.02 -2.48 9.11
CA LEU A 328 1.71 -3.08 8.87
C LEU A 328 0.83 -2.13 8.09
N ARG A 329 0.72 -2.36 6.79
CA ARG A 329 -0.09 -1.55 5.89
C ARG A 329 -1.58 -1.72 6.17
N GLY A 330 -2.33 -0.59 6.15
CA GLY A 330 -3.74 -0.56 6.52
C GLY A 330 -4.63 -1.28 5.51
N GLN A 331 -4.72 -0.78 4.30
CA GLN A 331 -5.59 -1.32 3.26
C GLN A 331 -5.00 -2.59 2.64
N ASN A 332 -5.89 -3.48 2.16
CA ASN A 332 -5.54 -4.83 1.71
C ASN A 332 -4.55 -4.85 0.54
N ASN A 333 -4.64 -3.92 -0.40
CA ASN A 333 -3.81 -3.86 -1.60
C ASN A 333 -3.01 -2.55 -1.72
N VAL A 334 -2.79 -1.83 -0.63
CA VAL A 334 -1.97 -0.61 -0.68
C VAL A 334 -0.50 -0.90 -1.04
N GLN A 335 -0.01 -2.10 -0.75
CA GLN A 335 1.28 -2.57 -1.24
C GLN A 335 1.22 -2.72 -2.76
N GLY A 336 0.22 -3.44 -3.28
CA GLY A 336 0.03 -3.62 -4.71
C GLY A 336 -0.17 -2.31 -5.48
N ALA A 337 -0.88 -1.34 -4.91
CA ALA A 337 -1.04 -0.03 -5.56
C ALA A 337 0.30 0.69 -5.77
N CYS A 338 1.21 0.61 -4.79
CA CYS A 338 2.58 1.08 -4.97
C CYS A 338 3.33 0.25 -6.02
N ASP A 339 3.20 -1.09 -5.96
CA ASP A 339 3.87 -2.03 -6.85
C ASP A 339 3.49 -1.81 -8.32
N MET A 340 2.21 -1.50 -8.57
CA MET A 340 1.65 -1.26 -9.91
C MET A 340 2.01 0.11 -10.50
N GLY A 341 2.74 0.94 -9.77
CA GLY A 341 3.17 2.24 -10.26
C GLY A 341 2.06 3.30 -10.27
N ALA A 342 1.03 3.16 -9.45
CA ALA A 342 0.08 4.24 -9.18
C ALA A 342 0.71 5.30 -8.26
N LEU A 343 1.86 5.78 -8.67
CA LEU A 343 2.71 6.76 -7.98
C LEU A 343 3.26 7.75 -9.01
N PRO A 344 3.31 9.04 -8.69
CA PRO A 344 3.80 10.05 -9.64
C PRO A 344 5.31 9.95 -9.94
N SER A 345 6.06 9.28 -9.06
CA SER A 345 7.52 9.11 -9.14
C SER A 345 7.97 7.77 -9.68
N ASP A 346 7.06 6.80 -9.83
CA ASP A 346 7.42 5.43 -10.14
C ASP A 346 6.48 4.82 -11.20
N TYR A 347 7.06 4.10 -12.14
CA TYR A 347 6.37 3.12 -12.97
C TYR A 347 6.18 1.82 -12.19
N VAL A 348 5.49 0.86 -12.80
CA VAL A 348 5.29 -0.48 -12.24
C VAL A 348 6.63 -1.11 -11.82
N GLY A 349 6.65 -1.76 -10.65
CA GLY A 349 7.86 -2.38 -10.09
C GLY A 349 8.89 -1.39 -9.54
N TYR A 350 8.45 -0.19 -9.13
CA TYR A 350 9.30 0.87 -8.54
C TYR A 350 10.39 1.42 -9.47
N ARG A 351 10.21 1.28 -10.79
CA ARG A 351 11.10 1.85 -11.79
C ARG A 351 10.91 3.37 -11.84
N LYS A 352 12.00 4.13 -11.64
CA LYS A 352 11.89 5.58 -11.41
C LYS A 352 11.52 6.35 -12.67
N VAL A 353 10.53 7.25 -12.55
CA VAL A 353 10.11 8.18 -13.61
C VAL A 353 11.22 9.17 -13.95
N GLU A 354 12.00 9.64 -12.96
CA GLU A 354 13.09 10.61 -13.16
C GLU A 354 14.38 9.97 -13.70
N ASP A 355 14.41 8.63 -13.85
CA ASP A 355 15.48 7.94 -14.58
C ASP A 355 15.17 7.96 -16.07
N GLN A 356 16.04 8.62 -16.87
CA GLN A 356 15.82 8.81 -18.30
C GLN A 356 15.77 7.47 -19.06
N GLU A 357 16.65 6.52 -18.73
CA GLU A 357 16.68 5.21 -19.40
C GLU A 357 15.39 4.43 -19.15
N THR A 358 14.89 4.49 -17.94
CA THR A 358 13.59 3.89 -17.55
C THR A 358 12.44 4.55 -18.30
N THR A 359 12.38 5.86 -18.35
CA THR A 359 11.31 6.57 -19.05
C THR A 359 11.38 6.34 -20.57
N ASP A 360 12.57 6.31 -21.16
CA ASP A 360 12.75 6.00 -22.58
C ASP A 360 12.27 4.58 -22.89
N TRP A 361 12.54 3.61 -22.00
CA TRP A 361 12.04 2.25 -22.14
C TRP A 361 10.51 2.18 -22.12
N PHE A 362 9.85 2.87 -21.18
CA PHE A 362 8.38 2.91 -21.12
C PHE A 362 7.78 3.68 -22.29
N ASN A 363 8.43 4.74 -22.77
CA ASN A 363 8.02 5.47 -23.96
C ASN A 363 8.03 4.59 -25.20
N GLU A 364 9.07 3.78 -25.37
CA GLU A 364 9.15 2.80 -26.47
C GLU A 364 8.07 1.71 -26.32
N TYR A 365 7.95 1.12 -25.12
CA TYR A 365 7.02 0.03 -24.84
C TYR A 365 5.56 0.45 -25.04
N TYR A 366 5.17 1.57 -24.48
CA TYR A 366 3.81 2.10 -24.62
C TYR A 366 3.57 2.85 -25.94
N GLY A 367 4.62 3.28 -26.63
CA GLY A 367 4.55 4.09 -27.84
C GLY A 367 4.04 5.51 -27.56
N VAL A 368 4.54 6.14 -26.50
CA VAL A 368 4.19 7.49 -26.02
C VAL A 368 5.47 8.35 -25.88
N ASN A 369 5.30 9.59 -25.43
CA ASN A 369 6.42 10.51 -25.17
C ASN A 369 6.21 11.21 -23.84
N LEU A 370 6.40 10.49 -22.75
CA LEU A 370 6.31 11.02 -21.39
C LEU A 370 7.61 11.71 -20.98
N PRO A 371 7.56 12.78 -20.20
CA PRO A 371 8.76 13.41 -19.66
C PRO A 371 9.34 12.56 -18.50
N ALA A 372 10.67 12.54 -18.39
CA ALA A 372 11.37 11.97 -17.22
C ALA A 372 11.27 12.95 -16.02
N LYS A 373 10.05 13.25 -15.62
CA LYS A 373 9.73 14.17 -14.54
C LYS A 373 8.55 13.64 -13.75
N LYS A 374 8.68 13.57 -12.42
CA LYS A 374 7.58 13.14 -11.55
C LYS A 374 6.34 14.04 -11.73
N GLY A 375 5.17 13.41 -11.63
CA GLY A 375 3.89 14.10 -11.59
C GLY A 375 3.56 14.69 -10.22
N LEU A 376 2.35 15.23 -10.10
CA LEU A 376 1.80 15.71 -8.84
C LEU A 376 1.40 14.53 -7.94
N THR A 377 1.69 14.66 -6.66
CA THR A 377 1.17 13.75 -5.63
C THR A 377 -0.32 14.01 -5.38
N LEU A 378 -1.02 13.07 -4.71
CA LEU A 378 -2.42 13.21 -4.32
C LEU A 378 -2.71 14.58 -3.66
N VAL A 379 -1.89 14.99 -2.69
CA VAL A 379 -2.05 16.28 -2.00
C VAL A 379 -1.77 17.46 -2.94
N GLU A 380 -0.77 17.34 -3.80
CA GLU A 380 -0.46 18.40 -4.79
C GLU A 380 -1.55 18.51 -5.86
N MET A 381 -2.15 17.40 -6.29
CA MET A 381 -3.30 17.41 -7.21
C MET A 381 -4.53 18.10 -6.58
N MET A 382 -4.82 17.81 -5.31
CA MET A 382 -5.91 18.47 -4.59
C MET A 382 -5.67 19.98 -4.42
N ASN A 383 -4.43 20.38 -4.10
CA ASN A 383 -4.05 21.81 -4.04
C ASN A 383 -4.13 22.48 -5.41
N ALA A 384 -3.70 21.81 -6.48
CA ALA A 384 -3.80 22.34 -7.85
C ALA A 384 -5.26 22.47 -8.31
N ALA A 385 -6.13 21.52 -7.94
CA ALA A 385 -7.57 21.62 -8.18
C ALA A 385 -8.19 22.81 -7.44
N HIS A 386 -7.86 23.00 -6.17
CA HIS A 386 -8.30 24.16 -5.39
C HIS A 386 -7.83 25.48 -5.99
N ALA A 387 -6.62 25.55 -6.53
CA ALA A 387 -6.09 26.74 -7.21
C ALA A 387 -6.65 26.93 -8.63
N GLY A 388 -7.36 25.94 -9.20
CA GLY A 388 -7.87 25.94 -10.56
C GLY A 388 -6.83 25.61 -11.63
N ASP A 389 -5.67 25.08 -11.23
CA ASP A 389 -4.59 24.64 -12.15
C ASP A 389 -4.85 23.22 -12.69
N LEU A 390 -5.43 22.32 -11.87
CA LEU A 390 -5.94 21.02 -12.31
C LEU A 390 -7.38 21.19 -12.80
N LYS A 391 -7.72 20.61 -13.93
CA LYS A 391 -9.04 20.77 -14.59
C LYS A 391 -9.90 19.53 -14.55
N VAL A 392 -9.29 18.36 -14.69
CA VAL A 392 -10.00 17.08 -14.67
C VAL A 392 -9.37 16.15 -13.66
N LEU A 393 -10.20 15.53 -12.82
CA LEU A 393 -9.76 14.50 -11.89
C LEU A 393 -10.60 13.23 -12.11
N TYR A 394 -9.91 12.11 -12.34
CA TYR A 394 -10.50 10.79 -12.41
C TYR A 394 -10.23 10.05 -11.10
N ILE A 395 -11.29 9.68 -10.39
CA ILE A 395 -11.20 8.96 -9.12
C ILE A 395 -11.71 7.53 -9.31
N HIS A 396 -10.83 6.55 -9.13
CA HIS A 396 -11.15 5.14 -9.17
C HIS A 396 -11.29 4.60 -7.74
N GLY A 397 -12.52 4.37 -7.27
CA GLY A 397 -12.85 3.66 -6.03
C GLY A 397 -12.28 4.26 -4.74
N GLU A 398 -12.13 5.59 -4.69
CA GLU A 398 -11.65 6.32 -3.51
C GLU A 398 -12.69 7.38 -3.11
N ASP A 399 -12.76 7.70 -1.81
CA ASP A 399 -13.68 8.71 -1.27
C ASP A 399 -12.91 9.81 -0.51
N PRO A 400 -12.16 10.69 -1.22
CA PRO A 400 -11.36 11.74 -0.61
C PRO A 400 -12.16 12.72 0.24
N VAL A 401 -13.43 12.96 -0.07
CA VAL A 401 -14.31 13.80 0.77
C VAL A 401 -14.44 13.23 2.19
N LEU A 402 -14.39 11.89 2.33
CA LEU A 402 -14.45 11.23 3.63
C LEU A 402 -13.07 10.98 4.25
N SER A 403 -12.03 10.76 3.42
CA SER A 403 -10.72 10.27 3.86
C SER A 403 -9.65 11.34 4.02
N ASP A 404 -9.76 12.48 3.32
CA ASP A 404 -8.76 13.53 3.39
C ASP A 404 -8.88 14.35 4.68
N ALA A 405 -7.76 14.93 5.10
CA ALA A 405 -7.67 15.60 6.41
C ALA A 405 -8.51 16.86 6.52
N ASP A 406 -8.75 17.57 5.42
CA ASP A 406 -9.53 18.82 5.37
C ASP A 406 -10.70 18.68 4.37
N ILE A 407 -11.85 18.24 4.88
CA ILE A 407 -13.08 18.03 4.10
C ILE A 407 -13.51 19.31 3.35
N LYS A 408 -13.35 20.49 3.98
CA LYS A 408 -13.75 21.75 3.37
C LYS A 408 -12.88 22.06 2.15
N HIS A 409 -11.57 22.01 2.32
CA HIS A 409 -10.59 22.20 1.25
C HIS A 409 -10.83 21.20 0.12
N THR A 410 -11.04 19.92 0.46
CA THR A 410 -11.30 18.86 -0.52
C THR A 410 -12.55 19.16 -1.36
N ARG A 411 -13.68 19.53 -0.74
CA ARG A 411 -14.90 19.90 -1.46
C ARG A 411 -14.70 21.10 -2.36
N GLU A 412 -14.09 22.18 -1.85
CA GLU A 412 -13.78 23.39 -2.63
C GLU A 412 -12.86 23.07 -3.82
N ALA A 413 -11.91 22.16 -3.65
CA ALA A 413 -11.03 21.71 -4.73
C ALA A 413 -11.80 20.93 -5.81
N LEU A 414 -12.67 20.00 -5.40
CA LEU A 414 -13.49 19.23 -6.34
C LEU A 414 -14.51 20.11 -7.11
N ASP A 415 -15.08 21.11 -6.46
CA ASP A 415 -16.02 22.07 -7.07
C ASP A 415 -15.35 23.00 -8.10
N ASN A 416 -14.02 23.20 -8.03
CA ASN A 416 -13.24 24.02 -8.96
C ASN A 416 -12.81 23.29 -10.23
N LEU A 417 -13.01 21.98 -10.31
CA LEU A 417 -12.69 21.17 -11.49
C LEU A 417 -13.66 21.49 -12.64
N ASP A 418 -13.17 21.41 -13.88
CA ASP A 418 -14.03 21.45 -15.06
C ASP A 418 -14.82 20.14 -15.21
N MET A 419 -14.28 19.01 -14.72
CA MET A 419 -14.97 17.73 -14.64
C MET A 419 -14.36 16.83 -13.56
N LEU A 420 -15.20 16.32 -12.67
CA LEU A 420 -14.89 15.24 -11.73
C LEU A 420 -15.55 13.94 -12.21
N ILE A 421 -14.72 12.93 -12.47
CA ILE A 421 -15.17 11.59 -12.89
C ILE A 421 -14.94 10.64 -11.73
N VAL A 422 -15.98 9.91 -11.31
CA VAL A 422 -15.91 8.94 -10.21
C VAL A 422 -16.36 7.58 -10.70
N GLN A 423 -15.46 6.59 -10.65
CA GLN A 423 -15.75 5.19 -10.93
C GLN A 423 -15.92 4.46 -9.60
N GLU A 424 -17.15 4.03 -9.27
CA GLU A 424 -17.49 3.59 -7.93
C GLU A 424 -18.68 2.59 -7.92
N CYS A 425 -18.77 1.81 -6.83
CA CYS A 425 -19.85 0.86 -6.57
C CYS A 425 -21.10 1.50 -5.94
N PHE A 426 -20.91 2.61 -5.22
CA PHE A 426 -21.96 3.27 -4.42
C PHE A 426 -21.94 4.77 -4.59
N MET A 427 -23.05 5.43 -4.22
CA MET A 427 -23.13 6.88 -4.13
C MET A 427 -22.42 7.36 -2.85
N THR A 428 -21.09 7.48 -2.91
CA THR A 428 -20.23 7.98 -1.83
C THR A 428 -20.34 9.51 -1.69
N ASP A 429 -19.74 10.09 -0.64
CA ASP A 429 -19.69 11.54 -0.48
C ASP A 429 -18.94 12.22 -1.63
N THR A 430 -17.88 11.61 -2.15
CA THR A 430 -17.16 12.08 -3.34
C THR A 430 -17.98 11.89 -4.61
N ALA A 431 -18.69 10.77 -4.77
CA ALA A 431 -19.57 10.54 -5.92
C ALA A 431 -20.69 11.60 -6.00
N GLN A 432 -21.20 12.09 -4.89
CA GLN A 432 -22.18 13.19 -4.87
C GLN A 432 -21.63 14.51 -5.44
N CYS A 433 -20.32 14.72 -5.38
CA CYS A 433 -19.67 15.89 -5.98
C CYS A 433 -19.44 15.71 -7.50
N ALA A 434 -19.39 14.47 -8.00
CA ALA A 434 -18.99 14.14 -9.37
C ALA A 434 -19.90 14.77 -10.46
N ASP A 435 -19.33 14.98 -11.65
CA ASP A 435 -20.05 15.31 -12.87
C ASP A 435 -20.49 14.05 -13.60
N VAL A 436 -19.64 13.00 -13.56
CA VAL A 436 -19.94 11.70 -14.17
C VAL A 436 -19.62 10.59 -13.18
N ILE A 437 -20.56 9.65 -13.02
CA ILE A 437 -20.36 8.45 -12.19
C ILE A 437 -20.45 7.22 -13.09
N LEU A 438 -19.43 6.35 -12.99
CA LEU A 438 -19.31 5.10 -13.75
C LEU A 438 -19.45 3.91 -12.80
N PRO A 439 -20.53 3.11 -12.89
CA PRO A 439 -20.80 2.00 -11.99
C PRO A 439 -19.82 0.85 -12.22
N ALA A 440 -19.12 0.46 -11.16
CA ALA A 440 -18.04 -0.54 -11.21
C ALA A 440 -18.40 -1.86 -10.50
N ALA A 441 -17.70 -2.92 -10.88
CA ALA A 441 -17.77 -4.22 -10.24
C ALA A 441 -17.16 -4.17 -8.83
N GLY A 442 -17.76 -4.92 -7.91
CA GLY A 442 -17.25 -5.06 -6.55
C GLY A 442 -16.27 -6.24 -6.39
N TRP A 443 -15.69 -6.32 -5.19
CA TRP A 443 -14.94 -7.48 -4.76
C TRP A 443 -15.80 -8.75 -4.78
N GLY A 444 -15.30 -9.83 -5.34
CA GLY A 444 -16.05 -11.08 -5.53
C GLY A 444 -16.78 -11.17 -6.87
N GLU A 445 -16.85 -10.09 -7.62
CA GLU A 445 -17.47 -9.98 -8.95
C GLU A 445 -16.42 -9.92 -10.08
N GLN A 446 -15.15 -9.99 -9.73
CA GLN A 446 -14.01 -9.90 -10.65
C GLN A 446 -12.87 -10.83 -10.24
N GLU A 447 -11.99 -11.09 -11.19
CA GLU A 447 -10.73 -11.80 -10.98
C GLU A 447 -9.56 -10.80 -10.96
N GLY A 448 -8.41 -11.26 -10.49
CA GLY A 448 -7.19 -10.48 -10.43
C GLY A 448 -6.29 -10.93 -9.30
N THR A 449 -5.44 -10.01 -8.83
CA THR A 449 -4.50 -10.29 -7.73
C THR A 449 -4.50 -9.16 -6.70
N PHE A 450 -4.22 -9.52 -5.44
CA PHE A 450 -3.88 -8.58 -4.37
C PHE A 450 -2.46 -8.83 -3.86
N THR A 451 -1.75 -7.75 -3.50
CA THR A 451 -0.46 -7.84 -2.81
C THR A 451 -0.61 -7.43 -1.35
N SER A 452 -0.43 -8.37 -0.43
CA SER A 452 -0.49 -8.09 1.01
C SER A 452 0.70 -7.26 1.52
N GLY A 453 0.61 -6.76 2.74
CA GLY A 453 1.67 -5.96 3.37
C GLY A 453 3.03 -6.67 3.46
N GLU A 454 3.04 -8.02 3.49
CA GLU A 454 4.26 -8.82 3.44
C GLU A 454 4.77 -9.10 2.01
N ARG A 455 4.28 -8.39 0.99
CA ARG A 455 4.66 -8.56 -0.43
C ARG A 455 4.17 -9.86 -1.08
N ARG A 456 3.18 -10.52 -0.50
CA ARG A 456 2.58 -11.75 -1.04
C ARG A 456 1.54 -11.39 -2.08
N VAL A 457 1.77 -11.79 -3.34
CA VAL A 457 0.83 -11.64 -4.46
C VAL A 457 -0.09 -12.85 -4.49
N GLN A 458 -1.41 -12.63 -4.44
CA GLN A 458 -2.42 -13.66 -4.20
C GLN A 458 -3.57 -13.52 -5.18
N CYS A 459 -4.04 -14.63 -5.75
CA CYS A 459 -5.15 -14.63 -6.71
C CYS A 459 -6.51 -14.38 -6.07
N LEU A 460 -7.32 -13.62 -6.78
CA LEU A 460 -8.75 -13.46 -6.56
C LEU A 460 -9.52 -14.30 -7.57
N HIS A 461 -10.63 -14.89 -7.12
CA HIS A 461 -11.53 -15.61 -8.00
C HIS A 461 -12.91 -15.00 -7.98
N LYS A 462 -13.49 -14.80 -9.16
CA LYS A 462 -14.86 -14.32 -9.33
C LYS A 462 -15.84 -15.35 -8.78
N ALA A 463 -16.72 -14.91 -7.91
CA ALA A 463 -17.72 -15.77 -7.26
C ALA A 463 -19.13 -15.54 -7.78
N GLN A 464 -19.43 -14.35 -8.31
CA GLN A 464 -20.70 -14.00 -8.94
C GLN A 464 -20.48 -12.96 -10.04
N GLU A 465 -21.48 -12.76 -10.90
CA GLU A 465 -21.47 -11.66 -11.85
C GLU A 465 -21.76 -10.31 -11.16
N PRO A 466 -21.22 -9.22 -11.68
CA PRO A 466 -21.61 -7.88 -11.22
C PRO A 466 -23.13 -7.65 -11.45
N PRO A 467 -23.75 -6.72 -10.73
CA PRO A 467 -25.13 -6.31 -11.04
C PRO A 467 -25.26 -5.91 -12.50
N GLU A 468 -26.41 -6.24 -13.11
CA GLU A 468 -26.68 -5.86 -14.49
C GLU A 468 -26.48 -4.34 -14.67
N GLY A 469 -25.65 -3.96 -15.63
CA GLY A 469 -25.29 -2.58 -15.94
C GLY A 469 -23.98 -2.08 -15.32
N ALA A 470 -23.46 -2.69 -14.25
CA ALA A 470 -22.11 -2.40 -13.75
C ALA A 470 -21.04 -3.17 -14.56
N TRP A 471 -19.91 -2.52 -14.82
CA TRP A 471 -18.83 -3.10 -15.60
C TRP A 471 -17.59 -3.38 -14.75
N LEU A 472 -16.69 -4.24 -15.26
CA LEU A 472 -15.36 -4.44 -14.70
C LEU A 472 -14.53 -3.16 -14.84
N ASP A 473 -13.79 -2.79 -13.78
CA ASP A 473 -13.05 -1.54 -13.71
C ASP A 473 -12.11 -1.35 -14.91
N TRP A 474 -11.29 -2.35 -15.21
CA TRP A 474 -10.33 -2.26 -16.31
C TRP A 474 -11.01 -2.14 -17.69
N LYS A 475 -12.22 -2.71 -17.89
CA LYS A 475 -12.98 -2.56 -19.14
C LYS A 475 -13.52 -1.16 -19.33
N ILE A 476 -13.95 -0.49 -18.26
CA ILE A 476 -14.36 0.92 -18.31
C ILE A 476 -13.18 1.77 -18.80
N MET A 477 -12.01 1.57 -18.22
CA MET A 477 -10.81 2.33 -18.56
C MET A 477 -10.25 2.00 -19.95
N GLU A 478 -10.36 0.74 -20.39
CA GLU A 478 -10.06 0.32 -21.77
C GLU A 478 -10.91 1.10 -22.78
N GLU A 479 -12.23 1.11 -22.57
CA GLU A 479 -13.15 1.79 -23.49
C GLU A 479 -12.95 3.32 -23.51
N ILE A 480 -12.59 3.93 -22.38
CA ILE A 480 -12.20 5.35 -22.33
C ILE A 480 -10.96 5.58 -23.19
N ALA A 481 -9.89 4.78 -23.01
CA ALA A 481 -8.64 4.92 -23.76
C ALA A 481 -8.87 4.79 -25.27
N VAL A 482 -9.66 3.79 -25.69
CA VAL A 482 -9.98 3.55 -27.11
C VAL A 482 -10.76 4.73 -27.69
N ARG A 483 -11.73 5.30 -26.96
CA ARG A 483 -12.50 6.47 -27.40
C ARG A 483 -11.64 7.74 -27.46
N MET A 484 -10.59 7.84 -26.64
CA MET A 484 -9.59 8.91 -26.74
C MET A 484 -8.69 8.78 -27.99
N GLY A 485 -8.72 7.63 -28.66
CA GLY A 485 -7.96 7.36 -29.89
C GLY A 485 -6.71 6.52 -29.67
N VAL A 486 -6.53 5.91 -28.50
CA VAL A 486 -5.48 4.92 -28.30
C VAL A 486 -5.80 3.68 -29.13
N PRO A 487 -4.86 3.15 -29.93
CA PRO A 487 -5.07 1.92 -30.70
C PRO A 487 -5.53 0.77 -29.81
N ARG A 488 -6.60 0.10 -30.19
CA ARG A 488 -7.21 -0.96 -29.37
C ARG A 488 -6.20 -2.06 -28.99
N GLU A 489 -5.33 -2.45 -29.88
CA GLU A 489 -4.28 -3.46 -29.64
C GLU A 489 -3.30 -3.11 -28.52
N LYS A 490 -3.25 -1.83 -28.08
CA LYS A 490 -2.41 -1.39 -26.97
C LYS A 490 -3.12 -1.41 -25.62
N PHE A 491 -4.46 -1.55 -25.63
CA PHE A 491 -5.26 -1.42 -24.40
C PHE A 491 -6.35 -2.49 -24.28
N HIS A 492 -6.39 -3.46 -25.19
CA HIS A 492 -7.39 -4.53 -25.18
C HIS A 492 -6.85 -5.78 -24.49
N TYR A 493 -7.67 -6.29 -23.58
CA TYR A 493 -7.39 -7.52 -22.85
C TYR A 493 -8.64 -8.41 -22.82
N GLU A 494 -8.46 -9.72 -22.95
CA GLU A 494 -9.53 -10.69 -22.81
C GLU A 494 -9.77 -11.07 -21.33
N SER A 495 -8.73 -10.91 -20.47
CA SER A 495 -8.76 -11.30 -19.07
C SER A 495 -7.83 -10.47 -18.19
N SER A 496 -8.04 -10.54 -16.86
CA SER A 496 -7.10 -9.99 -15.89
C SER A 496 -5.73 -10.69 -15.91
N GLU A 497 -5.67 -11.94 -16.37
CA GLU A 497 -4.41 -12.68 -16.52
C GLU A 497 -3.51 -12.04 -17.57
N GLU A 498 -4.05 -11.64 -18.73
CA GLU A 498 -3.30 -10.92 -19.75
C GLU A 498 -2.77 -9.57 -19.26
N ILE A 499 -3.53 -8.87 -18.42
CA ILE A 499 -3.05 -7.64 -17.78
C ILE A 499 -1.88 -7.95 -16.84
N PHE A 500 -1.97 -9.03 -16.08
CA PHE A 500 -0.87 -9.42 -15.18
C PHE A 500 0.37 -9.90 -15.94
N ASP A 501 0.21 -10.53 -17.11
CA ASP A 501 1.33 -10.88 -17.99
C ASP A 501 2.05 -9.62 -18.51
N GLU A 502 1.33 -8.56 -18.89
CA GLU A 502 1.95 -7.26 -19.22
C GLU A 502 2.68 -6.64 -18.01
N ILE A 503 2.12 -6.74 -16.80
CA ILE A 503 2.78 -6.30 -15.56
C ILE A 503 4.12 -7.02 -15.38
N ARG A 504 4.17 -8.32 -15.61
CA ARG A 504 5.40 -9.15 -15.51
C ARG A 504 6.47 -8.73 -16.54
N GLU A 505 6.05 -8.35 -17.74
CA GLU A 505 6.96 -7.83 -18.77
C GLU A 505 7.56 -6.47 -18.38
N CYS A 506 6.75 -5.61 -17.79
CA CYS A 506 7.16 -4.25 -17.40
C CYS A 506 7.97 -4.21 -16.10
N ALA A 507 7.80 -5.18 -15.20
CA ALA A 507 8.35 -5.16 -13.85
C ALA A 507 9.17 -6.42 -13.53
N PRO A 508 10.51 -6.37 -13.61
CA PRO A 508 11.38 -7.52 -13.36
C PRO A 508 11.15 -8.21 -12.02
N ILE A 509 10.65 -7.49 -11.00
CA ILE A 509 10.36 -8.07 -9.68
C ILE A 509 9.18 -9.06 -9.69
N PHE A 510 8.36 -9.07 -10.75
CA PHE A 510 7.23 -9.98 -10.95
C PHE A 510 7.46 -10.99 -12.07
N ALA A 511 8.57 -10.94 -12.81
CA ALA A 511 8.78 -11.71 -14.04
C ALA A 511 8.57 -13.23 -13.87
N GLY A 512 8.88 -13.79 -12.71
CA GLY A 512 8.69 -15.20 -12.40
C GLY A 512 7.29 -15.59 -11.89
N MET A 513 6.34 -14.66 -11.81
CA MET A 513 5.03 -14.88 -11.19
C MET A 513 3.95 -15.15 -12.24
N ASP A 514 3.89 -16.35 -12.81
CA ASP A 514 2.77 -16.73 -13.66
C ASP A 514 1.50 -17.11 -12.85
N ARG A 515 0.34 -17.09 -13.49
CA ARG A 515 -0.95 -17.39 -12.86
C ARG A 515 -0.96 -18.77 -12.19
N LYS A 516 -0.35 -19.76 -12.79
CA LYS A 516 -0.31 -21.12 -12.26
C LYS A 516 0.49 -21.22 -10.96
N ARG A 517 1.57 -20.45 -10.83
CA ARG A 517 2.35 -20.38 -9.60
C ARG A 517 1.64 -19.56 -8.51
N LEU A 518 0.93 -18.51 -8.91
CA LEU A 518 0.17 -17.66 -7.98
C LEU A 518 -1.10 -18.33 -7.46
N ASP A 519 -1.77 -19.15 -8.27
CA ASP A 519 -3.05 -19.78 -7.92
C ASP A 519 -2.88 -21.00 -7.00
N THR A 520 -2.20 -20.75 -5.90
CA THR A 520 -1.96 -21.71 -4.81
C THR A 520 -2.25 -21.05 -3.46
N PRO A 521 -2.54 -21.81 -2.40
CA PRO A 521 -2.75 -21.23 -1.07
C PRO A 521 -1.52 -20.45 -0.55
N GLU A 522 -0.33 -20.91 -0.91
CA GLU A 522 0.95 -20.30 -0.51
C GLU A 522 1.22 -19.00 -1.26
N ALA A 523 0.78 -18.92 -2.53
CA ALA A 523 1.05 -17.79 -3.43
C ALA A 523 2.56 -17.42 -3.45
N LEU A 524 2.94 -16.24 -3.92
CA LEU A 524 4.35 -15.87 -4.07
C LEU A 524 4.66 -14.50 -3.47
N HIS A 525 5.87 -14.32 -2.97
CA HIS A 525 6.37 -13.01 -2.54
C HIS A 525 7.27 -12.41 -3.63
N TRP A 526 7.13 -11.11 -3.88
CA TRP A 526 8.14 -10.42 -4.65
C TRP A 526 9.33 -9.98 -3.76
N PRO A 527 10.56 -9.82 -4.27
CA PRO A 527 10.95 -10.02 -5.65
C PRO A 527 10.92 -11.49 -6.07
N CYS A 528 10.48 -11.74 -7.31
CA CYS A 528 10.44 -13.04 -7.94
C CYS A 528 10.87 -12.88 -9.43
N PRO A 529 12.17 -12.69 -9.68
CA PRO A 529 12.67 -12.26 -10.99
C PRO A 529 12.71 -13.36 -12.05
N SER A 530 12.50 -14.62 -11.68
CA SER A 530 12.46 -15.76 -12.61
C SER A 530 11.55 -16.87 -12.10
N GLU A 531 11.16 -17.78 -12.98
CA GLU A 531 10.33 -18.94 -12.64
C GLU A 531 11.02 -19.92 -11.69
N ASP A 532 12.36 -19.94 -11.69
CA ASP A 532 13.17 -20.78 -10.78
C ASP A 532 13.42 -20.11 -9.42
N ASP A 533 13.06 -18.83 -9.26
CA ASP A 533 13.24 -18.12 -8.00
C ASP A 533 12.26 -18.67 -6.94
N PRO A 534 12.72 -18.96 -5.72
CA PRO A 534 11.85 -19.43 -4.64
C PRO A 534 10.87 -18.37 -4.10
N CYS A 535 11.02 -17.08 -4.48
CA CYS A 535 10.14 -15.97 -4.13
C CYS A 535 9.88 -15.88 -2.62
N GLN A 536 10.97 -15.81 -1.85
CA GLN A 536 10.92 -15.91 -0.38
C GLN A 536 10.41 -14.63 0.30
N PRO A 537 9.78 -14.77 1.47
CA PRO A 537 9.27 -13.62 2.22
C PRO A 537 10.36 -12.76 2.88
N LEU A 538 11.59 -13.26 3.02
CA LEU A 538 12.70 -12.59 3.69
C LEU A 538 13.54 -11.75 2.71
N MET A 539 13.60 -10.45 2.93
CA MET A 539 14.46 -9.52 2.19
C MET A 539 15.78 -9.24 2.90
N HIS A 540 16.71 -8.69 2.17
CA HIS A 540 17.99 -8.19 2.69
C HIS A 540 18.84 -9.25 3.41
N LYS A 541 18.69 -10.52 3.05
CA LYS A 541 19.45 -11.61 3.66
C LYS A 541 20.96 -11.42 3.48
N ASP A 542 21.40 -11.20 2.24
CA ASP A 542 22.80 -11.10 1.88
C ASP A 542 23.24 -9.66 1.56
N LYS A 543 22.36 -8.85 1.00
CA LYS A 543 22.60 -7.46 0.61
C LYS A 543 21.32 -6.64 0.67
N PHE A 544 21.45 -5.33 0.84
CA PHE A 544 20.36 -4.39 0.69
C PHE A 544 20.02 -4.14 -0.81
N ALA A 545 18.88 -3.49 -1.07
CA ALA A 545 18.41 -3.30 -2.43
C ALA A 545 19.05 -2.09 -3.16
N HIS A 546 19.95 -1.37 -2.51
CA HIS A 546 20.76 -0.35 -3.18
C HIS A 546 21.72 -0.97 -4.22
N PRO A 547 22.13 -0.23 -5.26
CA PRO A 547 23.03 -0.75 -6.30
C PRO A 547 24.36 -1.30 -5.76
N ASP A 548 24.90 -0.71 -4.69
CA ASP A 548 26.11 -1.16 -4.01
C ASP A 548 25.87 -2.27 -2.98
N GLY A 549 24.60 -2.62 -2.73
CA GLY A 549 24.21 -3.66 -1.77
C GLY A 549 24.28 -3.24 -0.31
N LEU A 550 24.55 -1.97 0.00
CA LEU A 550 24.73 -1.46 1.36
C LEU A 550 23.47 -0.75 1.87
N GLY A 551 23.13 -0.93 3.15
CA GLY A 551 22.17 -0.11 3.87
C GLY A 551 22.76 1.28 4.19
N ILE A 552 21.92 2.30 4.25
CA ILE A 552 22.38 3.67 4.47
C ILE A 552 21.82 4.20 5.79
N PHE A 553 22.71 4.43 6.76
CA PHE A 553 22.33 5.19 7.95
C PHE A 553 22.00 6.64 7.59
N GLN A 554 20.96 7.17 8.22
CA GLN A 554 20.51 8.54 8.02
C GLN A 554 20.81 9.39 9.26
N ALA A 555 21.41 10.56 9.06
CA ALA A 555 21.67 11.54 10.12
C ALA A 555 20.44 12.43 10.32
N LEU A 556 19.65 12.21 11.40
CA LEU A 556 18.32 12.82 11.64
C LEU A 556 18.28 13.70 12.88
#